data_ce6109711115dc3f313687e1d4f1f6b9
#
_entry.id   ce6109711115dc3f313687e1d4f1f6b9
#
_cell.length_a   1.000
_cell.length_b   1.000
_cell.length_c   1.000
_cell.angle_alpha   90.00
_cell.angle_beta   90.00
_cell.angle_gamma   90.00
#
_symmetry.space_group_name_H-M   'P 1'
#
loop_
_entity.id
_entity.type
_entity.pdbx_description
1 polymer ?
#
loop_
_entity_poly.entity_id
_entity_poly.type
_entity_poly.pdbx_seq_one_letter_code
_entity_poly.pdbx_strand_id
1 'polypeptide(L)'
;LAKCTGDASHFYCPANPLSLPASLTGLNAASLAATVLVDHATSMFAAPQKSVLPALAGPIGNANSFDWGLPFYYGRRVFMTIEGQTSAIGTGPVYAF
;
A
#
# COMPACT_ATOMS: atom_id res chain seq x y z
N LEU A 1 -14.31 -1.80 -4.95
CA LEU A 1 -13.60 -1.26 -6.11
C LEU A 1 -13.90 -2.11 -7.35
N ALA A 2 -14.06 -1.46 -8.51
CA ALA A 2 -14.25 -2.18 -9.78
C ALA A 2 -12.96 -2.94 -10.13
N LYS A 3 -13.11 -4.22 -10.52
CA LYS A 3 -12.01 -5.03 -11.03
C LYS A 3 -11.83 -4.80 -12.52
N CYS A 4 -10.62 -4.96 -12.99
CA CYS A 4 -10.35 -5.04 -14.43
C CYS A 4 -10.93 -6.30 -15.05
N THR A 5 -10.99 -6.34 -16.38
CA THR A 5 -11.38 -7.50 -17.17
C THR A 5 -10.19 -8.08 -17.94
N GLY A 6 -10.32 -9.27 -18.49
CA GLY A 6 -9.27 -9.92 -19.27
C GLY A 6 -8.02 -10.24 -18.44
N ASP A 7 -6.86 -10.05 -19.04
CA ASP A 7 -5.57 -10.40 -18.43
C ASP A 7 -5.24 -9.60 -17.16
N ALA A 8 -5.87 -8.44 -16.99
CA ALA A 8 -5.69 -7.58 -15.82
C ALA A 8 -6.70 -7.88 -14.68
N SER A 9 -7.50 -8.95 -14.75
CA SER A 9 -8.59 -9.27 -13.80
C SER A 9 -8.17 -9.43 -12.33
N HIS A 10 -6.87 -9.57 -12.07
CA HIS A 10 -6.27 -9.61 -10.73
C HIS A 10 -6.05 -8.22 -10.11
N PHE A 11 -6.38 -7.14 -10.82
CA PHE A 11 -6.18 -5.76 -10.37
C PHE A 11 -7.48 -4.98 -10.35
N TYR A 12 -7.42 -3.77 -9.75
CA TYR A 12 -8.52 -2.82 -9.78
C TYR A 12 -8.40 -1.87 -10.97
N CYS A 13 -9.57 -1.54 -11.54
CA CYS A 13 -9.71 -0.57 -12.63
C CYS A 13 -10.84 0.43 -12.29
N PRO A 14 -10.64 1.31 -11.32
CA PRO A 14 -11.62 2.36 -11.04
C PRO A 14 -11.74 3.31 -12.24
N ALA A 15 -12.93 3.86 -12.47
CA ALA A 15 -13.17 4.82 -13.56
C ALA A 15 -12.34 6.11 -13.44
N ASN A 16 -12.04 6.52 -12.20
CA ASN A 16 -11.18 7.65 -11.89
C ASN A 16 -10.17 7.22 -10.82
N PRO A 17 -8.96 7.83 -10.78
CA PRO A 17 -8.01 7.61 -9.71
C PRO A 17 -8.63 7.88 -8.33
N LEU A 18 -8.36 7.00 -7.38
CA LEU A 18 -8.88 7.06 -6.03
C LEU A 18 -7.76 7.35 -5.03
N SER A 19 -8.07 8.20 -4.06
CA SER A 19 -7.25 8.46 -2.89
C SER A 19 -7.99 7.95 -1.67
N LEU A 20 -7.52 6.85 -1.09
CA LEU A 20 -8.17 6.16 0.00
C LEU A 20 -7.44 6.46 1.31
N PRO A 21 -8.08 7.15 2.27
CA PRO A 21 -7.49 7.37 3.58
C PRO A 21 -7.43 6.05 4.36
N ALA A 22 -6.34 5.85 5.07
CA ALA A 22 -6.14 4.74 6.00
C ALA A 22 -5.57 5.25 7.32
N SER A 23 -5.88 4.59 8.41
CA SER A 23 -5.27 4.81 9.72
C SER A 23 -4.55 3.55 10.16
N LEU A 24 -3.27 3.69 10.44
CA LEU A 24 -2.44 2.64 10.98
C LEU A 24 -2.39 2.82 12.51
N THR A 25 -2.85 1.84 13.25
CA THR A 25 -2.87 1.90 14.72
C THR A 25 -1.95 0.81 15.29
N GLY A 26 -0.97 1.23 16.06
CA GLY A 26 -0.08 0.33 16.78
C GLY A 26 -0.71 -0.24 18.04
N LEU A 27 -0.08 -1.26 18.61
CA LEU A 27 -0.54 -1.94 19.83
C LEU A 27 -0.61 -1.00 21.05
N ASN A 28 0.21 0.06 21.07
CA ASN A 28 0.23 1.09 22.12
C ASN A 28 -0.70 2.27 21.82
N ALA A 29 -1.68 2.10 20.93
CA ALA A 29 -2.61 3.12 20.46
C ALA A 29 -1.96 4.31 19.70
N ALA A 30 -0.67 4.25 19.40
CA ALA A 30 -0.07 5.20 18.45
C ALA A 30 -0.74 5.08 17.09
N SER A 31 -1.10 6.19 16.48
CA SER A 31 -1.82 6.21 15.21
C SER A 31 -1.11 7.10 14.19
N LEU A 32 -1.09 6.63 12.95
CA LEU A 32 -0.53 7.36 11.83
C LEU A 32 -1.52 7.32 10.65
N ALA A 33 -1.84 8.49 10.12
CA ALA A 33 -2.62 8.60 8.90
C ALA A 33 -1.76 8.26 7.68
N ALA A 34 -2.31 7.48 6.78
CA ALA A 34 -1.72 7.15 5.50
C ALA A 34 -2.74 7.30 4.38
N THR A 35 -2.27 7.40 3.16
CA THR A 35 -3.13 7.48 1.97
C THR A 35 -2.68 6.44 0.96
N VAL A 36 -3.62 5.66 0.46
CA VAL A 36 -3.42 4.69 -0.60
C VAL A 36 -3.99 5.25 -1.89
N LEU A 37 -3.17 5.30 -2.92
CA LEU A 37 -3.61 5.65 -4.27
C LEU A 37 -3.96 4.38 -5.03
N VAL A 38 -5.09 4.41 -5.74
CA VAL A 38 -5.50 3.32 -6.64
C VAL A 38 -5.91 3.92 -7.98
N ASP A 39 -5.27 3.49 -9.03
CA ASP A 39 -5.53 3.94 -10.39
C ASP A 39 -5.89 2.75 -11.29
N HIS A 40 -6.29 3.04 -12.51
CA HIS A 40 -6.75 2.07 -13.50
C HIS A 40 -5.58 1.21 -14.01
N ALA A 41 -5.49 -0.05 -13.54
CA ALA A 41 -4.33 -0.90 -13.79
C ALA A 41 -4.03 -1.09 -15.28
N THR A 42 -5.06 -1.31 -16.11
CA THR A 42 -4.85 -1.48 -17.57
C THR A 42 -4.22 -0.24 -18.21
N SER A 43 -4.61 0.96 -17.78
CA SER A 43 -4.02 2.21 -18.27
C SER A 43 -2.57 2.36 -17.82
N MET A 44 -2.26 1.94 -16.58
CA MET A 44 -0.89 1.95 -16.09
C MET A 44 0.01 0.97 -16.86
N PHE A 45 -0.48 -0.22 -17.18
CA PHE A 45 0.26 -1.23 -17.95
C PHE A 45 0.51 -0.80 -19.40
N ALA A 46 -0.39 0.00 -19.98
CA ALA A 46 -0.23 0.54 -21.33
C ALA A 46 0.85 1.63 -21.45
N ALA A 47 1.36 2.13 -20.32
CA ALA A 47 2.40 3.16 -20.32
C ALA A 47 3.80 2.52 -20.46
N PRO A 48 4.44 2.51 -21.65
CA PRO A 48 5.59 1.65 -21.95
C PRO A 48 6.88 2.02 -21.22
N GLN A 49 6.90 3.13 -20.48
CA GLN A 49 8.11 3.65 -19.84
C GLN A 49 8.04 3.59 -18.30
N LYS A 50 6.99 3.02 -17.73
CA LYS A 50 6.83 2.94 -16.28
C LYS A 50 7.13 1.52 -15.78
N SER A 51 8.27 1.35 -15.11
CA SER A 51 8.61 0.13 -14.39
C SER A 51 8.11 0.14 -12.93
N VAL A 52 7.66 1.30 -12.44
CA VAL A 52 7.15 1.49 -11.08
C VAL A 52 5.71 1.97 -11.16
N LEU A 53 4.79 1.23 -10.54
CA LEU A 53 3.35 1.49 -10.57
C LEU A 53 2.83 1.73 -9.15
N PRO A 54 3.03 2.94 -8.58
CA PRO A 54 2.76 3.21 -7.16
C PRO A 54 1.28 3.18 -6.80
N ALA A 55 0.39 3.29 -7.77
CA ALA A 55 -1.07 3.24 -7.58
C ALA A 55 -1.69 1.89 -8.01
N LEU A 56 -0.87 0.88 -8.23
CA LEU A 56 -1.34 -0.46 -8.58
C LEU A 56 -1.90 -1.17 -7.34
N ALA A 57 -3.13 -1.65 -7.44
CA ALA A 57 -3.77 -2.41 -6.37
C ALA A 57 -4.63 -3.53 -6.94
N GLY A 58 -4.81 -4.58 -6.14
CA GLY A 58 -5.64 -5.73 -6.50
C GLY A 58 -6.35 -6.31 -5.29
N PRO A 59 -7.39 -7.13 -5.50
CA PRO A 59 -8.10 -7.80 -4.42
C PRO A 59 -7.22 -8.89 -3.81
N ILE A 60 -7.26 -9.01 -2.49
CA ILE A 60 -6.79 -10.18 -1.76
C ILE A 60 -7.99 -11.06 -1.38
N GLY A 61 -7.78 -12.34 -1.15
CA GLY A 61 -8.85 -13.29 -0.84
C GLY A 61 -9.53 -13.10 0.51
N ASN A 62 -9.08 -12.16 1.34
CA ASN A 62 -9.61 -11.89 2.68
C ASN A 62 -10.06 -10.43 2.79
N ALA A 63 -11.38 -10.23 2.95
CA ALA A 63 -11.98 -8.90 3.06
C ALA A 63 -11.60 -8.15 4.36
N ASN A 64 -11.09 -8.84 5.36
CA ASN A 64 -10.70 -8.27 6.65
C ASN A 64 -9.18 -8.00 6.76
N SER A 65 -8.45 -8.22 5.67
CA SER A 65 -7.01 -8.00 5.62
C SER A 65 -6.67 -6.94 4.58
N PHE A 66 -5.64 -6.17 4.89
CA PHE A 66 -5.04 -5.25 3.95
C PHE A 66 -3.54 -5.56 3.87
N ASP A 67 -3.03 -5.76 2.67
CA ASP A 67 -1.61 -5.98 2.42
C ASP A 67 -1.02 -4.75 1.75
N TRP A 68 -0.02 -4.15 2.39
CA TRP A 68 0.77 -3.07 1.85
C TRP A 68 1.79 -3.65 0.87
N GLY A 69 1.33 -3.91 -0.34
CA GLY A 69 2.19 -4.45 -1.39
C GLY A 69 3.39 -3.56 -1.74
N LEU A 70 4.20 -4.03 -2.65
CA LEU A 70 5.42 -3.35 -3.11
C LEU A 70 5.24 -1.86 -3.47
N PRO A 71 4.11 -1.41 -4.06
CA PRO A 71 3.88 0.01 -4.33
C PRO A 71 3.99 0.93 -3.12
N PHE A 72 3.69 0.44 -1.92
CA PHE A 72 3.84 1.22 -0.68
C PHE A 72 5.27 1.67 -0.42
N TYR A 73 6.24 0.87 -0.79
CA TYR A 73 7.67 1.12 -0.52
C TYR A 73 8.32 2.09 -1.51
N TYR A 74 7.68 2.34 -2.66
CA TYR A 74 8.25 3.22 -3.67
C TYR A 74 8.30 4.68 -3.22
N GLY A 75 9.50 5.26 -3.29
CA GLY A 75 9.75 6.63 -2.87
C GLY A 75 9.74 6.87 -1.35
N ARG A 76 9.70 5.80 -0.54
CA ARG A 76 9.68 5.86 0.93
C ARG A 76 10.92 5.21 1.52
N ARG A 77 11.30 5.70 2.69
CA ARG A 77 12.24 5.01 3.57
C ARG A 77 11.42 4.33 4.66
N VAL A 78 11.50 3.03 4.74
CA VAL A 78 10.79 2.25 5.76
C VAL A 78 11.81 1.71 6.76
N PHE A 79 11.58 1.98 8.03
CA PHE A 79 12.40 1.54 9.14
C PHE A 79 11.58 0.57 10.00
N MET A 80 12.21 -0.51 10.39
CA MET A 80 11.65 -1.50 11.32
C MET A 80 12.66 -1.74 12.42
N THR A 81 12.20 -1.79 13.67
CA THR A 81 13.04 -2.15 14.81
C THR A 81 12.75 -3.58 15.26
N ILE A 82 13.77 -4.25 15.77
CA ILE A 82 13.64 -5.61 16.28
C ILE A 82 12.90 -5.57 17.63
N GLU A 83 11.99 -6.51 17.83
CA GLU A 83 11.24 -6.65 19.09
C GLU A 83 12.18 -6.72 20.29
N GLY A 84 11.85 -5.97 21.33
CA GLY A 84 12.62 -5.89 22.57
C GLY A 84 13.95 -5.13 22.48
N GLN A 85 14.38 -4.68 21.29
CA GLN A 85 15.59 -3.88 21.13
C GLN A 85 15.31 -2.38 21.19
N THR A 86 16.17 -1.64 21.83
CA THR A 86 16.07 -0.18 21.96
C THR A 86 16.76 0.49 20.77
N SER A 87 16.10 1.50 20.20
CA SER A 87 16.61 2.33 19.12
C SER A 87 16.33 3.82 19.39
N ALA A 88 16.82 4.70 18.53
CA ALA A 88 16.55 6.14 18.64
C ALA A 88 15.06 6.51 18.53
N ILE A 89 14.24 5.63 17.93
CA ILE A 89 12.79 5.84 17.75
C ILE A 89 11.92 5.04 18.74
N GLY A 90 12.54 4.36 19.71
CA GLY A 90 11.86 3.60 20.75
C GLY A 90 12.28 2.14 20.84
N THR A 91 11.67 1.41 21.77
CA THR A 91 11.84 -0.03 21.92
C THR A 91 10.90 -0.75 20.97
N GLY A 92 11.46 -1.66 20.16
CA GLY A 92 10.75 -2.40 19.13
C GLY A 92 9.66 -3.35 19.62
N PRO A 93 8.77 -3.76 18.72
CA PRO A 93 8.76 -3.43 17.30
C PRO A 93 8.16 -2.04 17.02
N VAL A 94 8.89 -1.21 16.31
CA VAL A 94 8.43 0.10 15.84
C VAL A 94 8.61 0.17 14.33
N TYR A 95 7.63 0.74 13.64
CA TYR A 95 7.66 1.00 12.20
C TYR A 95 7.63 2.49 11.97
N ALA A 96 8.47 3.00 11.05
CA ALA A 96 8.46 4.39 10.62
C ALA A 96 8.61 4.47 9.08
N PHE A 97 7.88 5.41 8.44
CA PHE A 97 7.88 5.60 6.98
C PHE A 97 7.38 6.99 6.58
#